data_0780f5c15e582bfb609de6d277f5a20a
#
_entry.id   0780f5c15e582bfb609de6d277f5a20a
#
_cell.length_a   1.000
_cell.length_b   1.000
_cell.length_c   1.000
_cell.angle_alpha   90.00
_cell.angle_beta   90.00
_cell.angle_gamma   90.00
#
_symmetry.space_group_name_H-M   'P 1'
#
loop_
_entity.id
_entity.type
_entity.pdbx_description
1 polymer ?
#
loop_
_entity_poly.entity_id
_entity_poly.type
_entity_poly.pdbx_seq_one_letter_code
_entity_poly.pdbx_strand_id
1 'polypeptide(L)'
;MIAGLIICASLTVVDGDTVKCDGQNMRLLGEGVPFVSGIDTPEIGSHAKCIKERKLALVAKGRLKELLAEKGLRIEWSGAVDKTPTHRPLINIYRSNGEEIGKTLLREGFARTWRPKRRNDWCS
;
A
#
# COMPACT_ATOMS: atom_id res chain seq x y z
N MET A 1 -8.82 -10.16 -17.78
CA MET A 1 -9.05 -8.81 -17.26
C MET A 1 -7.85 -7.93 -17.60
N ILE A 2 -8.09 -6.72 -18.05
CA ILE A 2 -7.03 -5.84 -18.58
C ILE A 2 -6.55 -4.91 -17.48
N ALA A 3 -5.23 -4.85 -17.28
CA ALA A 3 -4.62 -3.83 -16.43
C ALA A 3 -4.94 -2.45 -17.01
N GLY A 4 -5.12 -1.45 -16.17
CA GLY A 4 -5.49 -0.15 -16.69
C GLY A 4 -5.61 0.94 -15.63
N LEU A 5 -5.94 2.12 -16.12
CA LEU A 5 -6.11 3.31 -15.31
C LEU A 5 -7.37 3.19 -14.45
N ILE A 6 -7.23 3.52 -13.17
CA ILE A 6 -8.36 3.54 -12.22
C ILE A 6 -8.65 5.00 -11.85
N ILE A 7 -9.93 5.35 -11.85
CA ILE A 7 -10.40 6.66 -11.41
C ILE A 7 -11.25 6.47 -10.17
N CYS A 8 -10.91 7.16 -9.09
CA CYS A 8 -11.65 7.12 -7.83
C CYS A 8 -12.29 8.48 -7.57
N ALA A 9 -13.60 8.49 -7.33
CA ALA A 9 -14.28 9.69 -6.85
C ALA A 9 -13.90 9.96 -5.40
N SER A 10 -13.69 8.89 -4.61
CA SER A 10 -13.24 8.97 -3.22
C SER A 10 -12.07 8.02 -3.02
N LEU A 11 -10.96 8.55 -2.53
CA LEU A 11 -9.74 7.78 -2.26
C LEU A 11 -9.31 8.06 -0.83
N THR A 12 -9.36 7.04 0.02
CA THR A 12 -9.02 7.17 1.45
C THR A 12 -8.01 6.11 1.87
N VAL A 13 -7.37 6.32 3.01
CA VAL A 13 -6.38 5.40 3.57
C VAL A 13 -7.07 4.42 4.51
N VAL A 14 -6.74 3.12 4.37
CA VAL A 14 -7.14 2.08 5.34
C VAL A 14 -6.00 1.84 6.32
N ASP A 15 -4.82 1.54 5.80
CA ASP A 15 -3.58 1.42 6.58
C ASP A 15 -2.39 1.78 5.68
N GLY A 16 -1.16 1.50 6.13
CA GLY A 16 0.03 1.95 5.42
C GLY A 16 0.21 1.39 4.00
N ASP A 17 -0.45 0.30 3.65
CA ASP A 17 -0.33 -0.32 2.33
C ASP A 17 -1.67 -0.59 1.65
N THR A 18 -2.77 -0.09 2.21
CA THR A 18 -4.10 -0.33 1.67
C THR A 18 -4.89 0.97 1.59
N VAL A 19 -5.49 1.22 0.43
CA VAL A 19 -6.36 2.37 0.21
C VAL A 19 -7.76 1.89 -0.14
N LYS A 20 -8.74 2.77 0.02
CA LYS A 20 -10.13 2.50 -0.36
C LYS A 20 -10.52 3.44 -1.48
N CYS A 21 -10.87 2.87 -2.62
CA CYS A 21 -11.31 3.59 -3.82
C CYS A 21 -12.79 3.32 -4.00
N ASP A 22 -13.61 4.35 -3.80
CA ASP A 22 -15.07 4.26 -3.94
C ASP A 22 -15.66 3.06 -3.18
N GLY A 23 -15.16 2.83 -1.96
CA GLY A 23 -15.62 1.74 -1.10
C GLY A 23 -14.92 0.41 -1.29
N GLN A 24 -14.03 0.28 -2.28
CA GLN A 24 -13.29 -0.96 -2.51
C GLN A 24 -11.86 -0.86 -1.99
N ASN A 25 -11.45 -1.80 -1.15
CA ASN A 25 -10.08 -1.88 -0.68
C ASN A 25 -9.15 -2.33 -1.80
N MET A 26 -8.01 -1.65 -1.92
CA MET A 26 -6.97 -1.94 -2.90
C MET A 26 -5.62 -1.95 -2.20
N ARG A 27 -4.76 -2.90 -2.57
CA ARG A 27 -3.44 -3.04 -1.94
C ARG A 27 -2.36 -2.43 -2.82
N LEU A 28 -1.48 -1.64 -2.20
CA LEU A 28 -0.33 -1.06 -2.90
C LEU A 28 0.69 -2.15 -3.24
N LEU A 29 1.09 -2.19 -4.49
CA LEU A 29 2.06 -3.15 -5.00
C LEU A 29 3.50 -2.63 -4.90
N GLY A 30 3.69 -1.31 -4.88
CA GLY A 30 5.02 -0.71 -4.80
C GLY A 30 5.89 -1.04 -6.00
N GLU A 31 5.28 -1.16 -7.18
CA GLU A 31 5.92 -1.58 -8.43
C GLU A 31 6.53 -2.99 -8.35
N GLY A 32 6.08 -3.80 -7.39
CA GLY A 32 6.46 -5.20 -7.31
C GLY A 32 5.77 -6.04 -8.37
N VAL A 33 6.02 -7.33 -8.31
CA VAL A 33 5.40 -8.31 -9.20
C VAL A 33 4.34 -9.07 -8.41
N PRO A 34 3.08 -9.13 -8.89
CA PRO A 34 2.02 -9.83 -8.16
C PRO A 34 2.45 -11.22 -7.73
N PHE A 35 2.25 -11.53 -6.45
CA PHE A 35 2.57 -12.81 -5.78
C PHE A 35 4.06 -13.13 -5.66
N VAL A 36 4.94 -12.26 -6.15
CA VAL A 36 6.41 -12.45 -6.12
C VAL A 36 7.08 -11.42 -5.24
N SER A 37 6.71 -10.17 -5.35
CA SER A 37 7.30 -9.09 -4.59
C SER A 37 6.31 -7.95 -4.40
N GLY A 38 6.56 -7.12 -3.41
CA GLY A 38 5.71 -5.97 -3.12
C GLY A 38 6.25 -5.19 -1.95
N ILE A 39 5.36 -4.50 -1.25
CA ILE A 39 5.70 -3.78 -0.04
C ILE A 39 4.91 -4.32 1.14
N ASP A 40 5.48 -4.11 2.32
CA ASP A 40 4.87 -4.45 3.59
C ASP A 40 5.02 -3.26 4.53
N THR A 41 3.97 -2.95 5.26
CA THR A 41 3.95 -1.89 6.28
C THR A 41 3.54 -2.49 7.61
N PRO A 42 3.87 -1.80 8.74
CA PRO A 42 3.45 -2.30 10.06
C PRO A 42 1.94 -2.44 10.15
N GLU A 43 1.49 -3.46 10.90
CA GLU A 43 0.08 -3.72 11.12
C GLU A 43 -0.51 -2.79 12.17
N ILE A 44 -1.76 -2.36 11.94
CA ILE A 44 -2.46 -1.47 12.87
C ILE A 44 -3.29 -2.26 13.88
N GLY A 45 -3.54 -1.62 15.02
CA GLY A 45 -4.47 -2.13 16.03
C GLY A 45 -4.07 -3.49 16.58
N SER A 46 -5.06 -4.39 16.68
CA SER A 46 -4.87 -5.72 17.27
C SER A 46 -4.02 -6.66 16.42
N HIS A 47 -3.79 -6.35 15.16
CA HIS A 47 -2.92 -7.15 14.30
C HIS A 47 -1.44 -6.89 14.54
N ALA A 48 -1.10 -5.76 15.18
CA ALA A 48 0.29 -5.45 15.54
C ALA A 48 0.78 -6.40 16.63
N LYS A 49 2.04 -6.84 16.51
CA LYS A 49 2.64 -7.79 17.45
C LYS A 49 3.22 -7.13 18.69
N CYS A 50 3.38 -5.81 18.67
CA CYS A 50 3.95 -5.04 19.78
C CYS A 50 3.54 -3.58 19.67
N ILE A 51 3.78 -2.82 20.74
CA ILE A 51 3.45 -1.39 20.77
C ILE A 51 4.27 -0.61 19.73
N LYS A 52 5.53 -0.98 19.54
CA LYS A 52 6.39 -0.34 18.52
C LYS A 52 5.79 -0.48 17.13
N GLU A 53 5.35 -1.67 16.75
CA GLU A 53 4.72 -1.91 15.46
C GLU A 53 3.45 -1.07 15.31
N ARG A 54 2.62 -1.02 16.36
CA ARG A 54 1.39 -0.23 16.35
C ARG A 54 1.65 1.25 16.10
N LYS A 55 2.69 1.80 16.74
CA LYS A 55 3.07 3.20 16.56
C LYS A 55 3.61 3.46 15.15
N LEU A 56 4.46 2.56 14.65
CA LEU A 56 5.00 2.68 13.29
C LEU A 56 3.88 2.60 12.24
N ALA A 57 2.87 1.78 12.48
CA ALA A 57 1.72 1.65 11.60
C ALA A 57 0.94 2.97 11.49
N LEU A 58 0.75 3.66 12.60
CA LEU A 58 0.05 4.95 12.59
C LEU A 58 0.84 6.01 11.83
N VAL A 59 2.17 6.03 11.98
CA VAL A 59 3.02 6.96 11.25
C VAL A 59 2.99 6.67 9.75
N ALA A 60 3.09 5.39 9.37
CA ALA A 60 3.02 4.98 7.96
C ALA A 60 1.67 5.35 7.33
N LYS A 61 0.57 5.11 8.06
CA LYS A 61 -0.77 5.49 7.61
C LYS A 61 -0.89 7.00 7.42
N GLY A 62 -0.36 7.79 8.36
CA GLY A 62 -0.37 9.25 8.25
C GLY A 62 0.41 9.75 7.05
N ARG A 63 1.56 9.14 6.78
CA ARG A 63 2.36 9.51 5.61
C ARG A 63 1.64 9.18 4.30
N LEU A 64 1.03 8.00 4.22
CA LEU A 64 0.24 7.64 3.04
C LEU A 64 -0.92 8.62 2.83
N LYS A 65 -1.59 9.03 3.91
CA LYS A 65 -2.65 10.03 3.83
C LYS A 65 -2.15 11.35 3.23
N GLU A 66 -0.96 11.81 3.64
CA GLU A 66 -0.35 13.01 3.09
C GLU A 66 -0.07 12.85 1.59
N LEU A 67 0.47 11.70 1.20
CA LEU A 67 0.78 11.43 -0.21
C LEU A 67 -0.49 11.39 -1.06
N LEU A 68 -1.57 10.80 -0.55
CA LEU A 68 -2.84 10.73 -1.29
C LEU A 68 -3.52 12.09 -1.43
N ALA A 69 -3.12 13.09 -0.65
CA ALA A 69 -3.63 14.46 -0.78
C ALA A 69 -2.94 15.24 -1.91
N GLU A 70 -1.87 14.72 -2.49
CA GLU A 70 -1.18 15.37 -3.61
C GLU A 70 -2.06 15.40 -4.85
N LYS A 71 -1.85 16.41 -5.69
CA LYS A 71 -2.55 16.53 -6.97
C LYS A 71 -1.80 15.76 -8.05
N GLY A 72 -2.53 15.32 -9.08
CA GLY A 72 -1.92 14.67 -10.24
C GLY A 72 -1.57 13.21 -10.03
N LEU A 73 -2.18 12.56 -9.06
CA LEU A 73 -1.98 11.13 -8.84
C LEU A 73 -2.59 10.32 -9.98
N ARG A 74 -1.89 9.23 -10.35
CA ARG A 74 -2.39 8.28 -11.35
C ARG A 74 -2.39 6.90 -10.73
N ILE A 75 -3.54 6.24 -10.73
CA ILE A 75 -3.72 4.91 -10.17
C ILE A 75 -3.79 3.91 -11.32
N GLU A 76 -2.94 2.88 -11.26
CA GLU A 76 -2.91 1.84 -12.29
C GLU A 76 -3.14 0.47 -11.64
N TRP A 77 -4.07 -0.27 -12.21
CA TRP A 77 -4.32 -1.65 -11.79
C TRP A 77 -3.35 -2.58 -12.50
N SER A 78 -2.71 -3.48 -11.73
CA SER A 78 -1.78 -4.47 -12.27
C SER A 78 -2.46 -5.55 -13.10
N GLY A 79 -3.79 -5.68 -13.00
CA GLY A 79 -4.55 -6.78 -13.61
C GLY A 79 -4.72 -7.96 -12.67
N ALA A 80 -4.11 -7.93 -11.49
CA ALA A 80 -4.19 -9.02 -10.51
C ALA A 80 -4.92 -8.57 -9.24
N VAL A 81 -5.44 -9.56 -8.51
CA VAL A 81 -6.02 -9.37 -7.18
C VAL A 81 -5.24 -10.23 -6.20
N ASP A 82 -5.27 -9.87 -4.90
CA ASP A 82 -4.57 -10.65 -3.90
C ASP A 82 -5.32 -11.95 -3.59
N LYS A 83 -4.66 -12.83 -2.84
CA LYS A 83 -5.20 -14.15 -2.50
C LYS A 83 -6.00 -14.17 -1.21
N THR A 84 -6.28 -13.00 -0.62
CA THR A 84 -7.11 -12.93 0.58
C THR A 84 -8.58 -13.15 0.21
N PRO A 85 -9.45 -13.47 1.18
CA PRO A 85 -10.88 -13.63 0.89
C PRO A 85 -11.53 -12.41 0.25
N THR A 86 -10.97 -11.21 0.45
CA THR A 86 -11.51 -9.97 -0.12
C THR A 86 -11.06 -9.71 -1.55
N HIS A 87 -10.06 -10.44 -2.04
CA HIS A 87 -9.52 -10.31 -3.41
C HIS A 87 -9.27 -8.85 -3.79
N ARG A 88 -8.45 -8.16 -2.98
CA ARG A 88 -8.13 -6.74 -3.22
C ARG A 88 -7.34 -6.59 -4.52
N PRO A 89 -7.71 -5.66 -5.41
CA PRO A 89 -6.86 -5.34 -6.56
C PRO A 89 -5.47 -4.88 -6.11
N LEU A 90 -4.44 -5.33 -6.82
CA LEU A 90 -3.06 -4.92 -6.60
C LEU A 90 -2.76 -3.75 -7.52
N ILE A 91 -2.44 -2.60 -6.94
CA ILE A 91 -2.35 -1.34 -7.68
C ILE A 91 -1.02 -0.62 -7.44
N ASN A 92 -0.68 0.26 -8.36
CA ASN A 92 0.38 1.25 -8.19
C ASN A 92 -0.23 2.64 -8.28
N ILE A 93 0.26 3.56 -7.45
CA ILE A 93 -0.19 4.96 -7.48
C ILE A 93 1.03 5.82 -7.77
N TYR A 94 1.01 6.54 -8.89
CA TYR A 94 2.11 7.39 -9.33
C TYR A 94 1.86 8.83 -8.96
N ARG A 95 2.86 9.46 -8.37
CA ARG A 95 2.86 10.89 -8.06
C ARG A 95 3.13 11.69 -9.34
N SER A 96 2.79 12.98 -9.31
CA SER A 96 3.03 13.85 -10.47
C SER A 96 4.51 13.93 -10.87
N ASN A 97 5.44 13.68 -9.92
CA ASN A 97 6.87 13.64 -10.21
C ASN A 97 7.35 12.29 -10.79
N GLY A 98 6.43 11.33 -10.98
CA GLY A 98 6.75 10.02 -11.53
C GLY A 98 7.07 8.95 -10.50
N GLU A 99 7.30 9.31 -9.24
CA GLU A 99 7.59 8.31 -8.20
C GLU A 99 6.31 7.59 -7.80
N GLU A 100 6.37 6.25 -7.69
CA GLU A 100 5.26 5.46 -7.21
C GLU A 100 5.19 5.56 -5.67
N ILE A 101 3.99 5.72 -5.12
CA ILE A 101 3.78 5.99 -3.69
C ILE A 101 4.37 4.89 -2.80
N GLY A 102 4.21 3.61 -3.16
CA GLY A 102 4.82 2.51 -2.41
C GLY A 102 6.34 2.61 -2.39
N LYS A 103 6.94 3.04 -3.49
CA LYS A 103 8.38 3.31 -3.55
C LYS A 103 8.77 4.49 -2.68
N THR A 104 7.92 5.52 -2.60
CA THR A 104 8.15 6.63 -1.68
C THR A 104 8.20 6.13 -0.25
N LEU A 105 7.23 5.28 0.15
CA LEU A 105 7.19 4.72 1.50
C LEU A 105 8.42 3.85 1.79
N LEU A 106 8.88 3.06 0.82
CA LEU A 106 10.12 2.27 0.95
C LEU A 106 11.33 3.18 1.17
N ARG A 107 11.48 4.20 0.34
CA ARG A 107 12.60 5.14 0.42
C ARG A 107 12.64 5.88 1.75
N GLU A 108 11.49 6.22 2.29
CA GLU A 108 11.36 6.94 3.55
C GLU A 108 11.41 6.03 4.78
N GLY A 109 11.45 4.72 4.59
CA GLY A 109 11.55 3.76 5.69
C GLY A 109 10.22 3.38 6.34
N PHE A 110 9.08 3.82 5.80
CA PHE A 110 7.77 3.46 6.33
C PHE A 110 7.28 2.10 5.84
N ALA A 111 7.88 1.59 4.77
CA ALA A 111 7.60 0.26 4.24
C ALA A 111 8.90 -0.50 4.07
N ARG A 112 8.80 -1.82 4.00
CA ARG A 112 9.89 -2.73 3.66
C ARG A 112 9.47 -3.59 2.50
N THR A 113 10.42 -4.19 1.80
CA THR A 113 10.08 -5.11 0.70
C THR A 113 9.37 -6.35 1.25
N TRP A 114 8.36 -6.78 0.53
CA TRP A 114 7.63 -8.00 0.83
C TRP A 114 8.01 -9.08 -0.18
N ARG A 115 8.21 -10.31 0.33
CA ARG A 115 8.36 -11.52 -0.49
C ARG A 115 7.63 -12.66 0.19
N PRO A 116 7.13 -13.66 -0.58
CA PRO A 116 6.47 -14.82 0.00
C PRO A 116 7.37 -15.53 1.02
N LYS A 117 6.77 -16.01 2.10
CA LYS A 117 7.45 -16.79 3.16
C LYS A 117 8.51 -16.01 3.95
N ARG A 118 8.68 -14.73 3.68
CA ARG A 118 9.60 -13.87 4.44
C ARG A 118 8.79 -12.86 5.23
N ARG A 119 9.00 -12.84 6.54
CA ARG A 119 8.33 -11.88 7.43
C ARG A 119 9.24 -10.73 7.78
N ASN A 120 8.69 -9.53 7.83
CA ASN A 120 9.35 -8.37 8.38
C ASN A 120 9.04 -8.28 9.86
N ASP A 121 10.10 -8.02 10.66
CA ASP A 121 9.94 -7.84 12.10
C ASP A 121 9.97 -6.34 12.41
N TRP A 122 8.82 -5.81 12.77
CA TRP A 122 8.67 -4.39 13.11
C TRP A 122 8.90 -4.12 14.60
N CYS A 123 9.17 -5.16 15.37
CA CYS A 123 9.29 -5.07 16.85
C CYS A 123 10.72 -5.04 17.35
N SER A 124 11.69 -5.40 16.53
CA SER A 124 13.11 -5.38 16.95
C SER A 124 13.82 -4.04 16.72
#